data_2c62b92809222b15e0cb815fa48247de
#
_entry.id   2c62b92809222b15e0cb815fa48247de
#
_cell.length_a   1.000
_cell.length_b   1.000
_cell.length_c   1.000
_cell.angle_alpha   90.00
_cell.angle_beta   90.00
_cell.angle_gamma   90.00
#
_symmetry.space_group_name_H-M   'P 1'
#
loop_
_entity.id
_entity.type
_entity.pdbx_description
1 polymer ?
#
loop_
_entity_poly.entity_id
_entity_poly.type
_entity_poly.pdbx_seq_one_letter_code
_entity_poly.pdbx_strand_id
1 'polypeptide(L)'
;MIQFLLAAPNSGSGKTTLACALLAALKNRGYAPCAFKCGPDYIDPMFHRAVLGVESHNLDLFFSSPETARGLYASGAAGHGAAVCEGAMGFYDGLSGTSTTASAWQVADTLNLPVLLVVRPKGASLTLAAQIKGLQSFRTPSHLAGILLNDCKPGLYKMLAPMLEAETGLPVAGFLPPVPEAAIGSRHLGLYTAGEVADLQQKIALLAQAAEENIHWEKLLSLCEQPAPAAAQIKQEHKKQCVKIAVARDEAFCFAYAETLEALTAAGAEPVPFSPVRDPALPEGVGGLYLPGGYPELHAQALSENTSMRQSIRGAVAAGLPTVAECGGFLYLGQTLEDAEGGIWPMAGVLPGQGVKVGRLVRFGYATLTARADSLLFRAGEQFPVHEFHHWDSTENGTALTAAKANGRQWACGFANEHFYAGFPHLYWAGTPLPDRFVAAAESYQNKRGSL
;
A
#
# COMPACT_ATOMS: atom_id res chain seq x y z
N MET A 1 -8.32 -20.94 11.41
CA MET A 1 -7.67 -20.17 10.35
C MET A 1 -6.24 -19.85 10.77
N ILE A 2 -5.27 -19.94 9.87
CA ILE A 2 -3.88 -19.55 10.17
C ILE A 2 -3.74 -18.04 10.03
N GLN A 3 -3.33 -17.35 11.09
CA GLN A 3 -3.23 -15.89 11.12
C GLN A 3 -1.99 -15.46 11.91
N PHE A 4 -1.17 -14.60 11.34
CA PHE A 4 0.01 -14.07 12.02
C PHE A 4 0.53 -12.79 11.39
N LEU A 5 1.31 -12.06 12.19
CA LEU A 5 2.06 -10.91 11.70
C LEU A 5 3.56 -11.23 11.69
N LEU A 6 4.22 -10.97 10.57
CA LEU A 6 5.67 -11.01 10.44
C LEU A 6 6.26 -9.67 10.88
N ALA A 7 7.02 -9.65 11.96
CA ALA A 7 7.76 -8.49 12.42
C ALA A 7 9.26 -8.73 12.40
N ALA A 8 10.05 -7.69 12.57
CA ALA A 8 11.50 -7.81 12.70
C ALA A 8 12.05 -6.71 13.63
N PRO A 9 13.25 -6.89 14.19
CA PRO A 9 13.88 -5.85 15.00
C PRO A 9 14.15 -4.55 14.23
N ASN A 10 14.39 -4.65 12.91
CA ASN A 10 14.74 -3.51 12.05
C ASN A 10 14.40 -3.77 10.59
N SER A 11 14.47 -2.72 9.78
CA SER A 11 14.40 -2.83 8.32
C SER A 11 15.58 -3.66 7.78
N GLY A 12 15.37 -4.34 6.64
CA GLY A 12 16.41 -5.18 6.01
C GLY A 12 16.60 -6.57 6.65
N SER A 13 15.80 -6.97 7.62
CA SER A 13 15.82 -8.32 8.20
C SER A 13 15.26 -9.41 7.28
N GLY A 14 14.66 -9.03 6.14
CA GLY A 14 14.11 -9.94 5.14
C GLY A 14 12.65 -10.35 5.36
N LYS A 15 11.86 -9.52 6.04
CA LYS A 15 10.41 -9.73 6.23
C LYS A 15 9.70 -10.05 4.92
N THR A 16 9.91 -9.23 3.90
CA THR A 16 9.24 -9.39 2.61
C THR A 16 9.63 -10.68 1.89
N THR A 17 10.93 -11.05 1.92
CA THR A 17 11.38 -12.33 1.35
C THR A 17 10.68 -13.50 2.04
N LEU A 18 10.63 -13.46 3.37
CA LEU A 18 10.00 -14.51 4.15
C LEU A 18 8.47 -14.51 3.99
N ALA A 19 7.84 -13.32 3.91
CA ALA A 19 6.41 -13.21 3.62
C ALA A 19 6.06 -13.86 2.28
N CYS A 20 6.79 -13.56 1.21
CA CYS A 20 6.60 -14.17 -0.10
C CYS A 20 6.82 -15.69 -0.05
N ALA A 21 7.86 -16.16 0.62
CA ALA A 21 8.14 -17.59 0.77
C ALA A 21 7.00 -18.32 1.48
N LEU A 22 6.52 -17.77 2.61
CA LEU A 22 5.44 -18.35 3.40
C LEU A 22 4.09 -18.30 2.67
N LEU A 23 3.75 -17.17 2.01
CA LEU A 23 2.53 -17.05 1.22
C LEU A 23 2.49 -18.10 0.10
N ALA A 24 3.59 -18.26 -0.63
CA ALA A 24 3.68 -19.27 -1.69
C ALA A 24 3.62 -20.70 -1.14
N ALA A 25 4.33 -21.00 -0.05
CA ALA A 25 4.28 -22.31 0.59
C ALA A 25 2.90 -22.64 1.18
N LEU A 26 2.23 -21.69 1.83
CA LEU A 26 0.85 -21.86 2.30
C LEU A 26 -0.13 -22.10 1.15
N LYS A 27 0.05 -21.38 0.01
CA LYS A 27 -0.75 -21.61 -1.20
C LYS A 27 -0.54 -23.02 -1.74
N ASN A 28 0.69 -23.51 -1.82
CA ASN A 28 1.03 -24.86 -2.25
C ASN A 28 0.45 -25.93 -1.32
N ARG A 29 0.28 -25.63 -0.03
CA ARG A 29 -0.36 -26.46 0.98
C ARG A 29 -1.89 -26.40 0.97
N GLY A 30 -2.50 -25.60 0.09
CA GLY A 30 -3.95 -25.51 -0.07
C GLY A 30 -4.66 -24.57 0.91
N TYR A 31 -3.96 -23.69 1.62
CA TYR A 31 -4.56 -22.77 2.59
C TYR A 31 -5.28 -21.58 1.98
N ALA A 32 -5.19 -21.34 0.67
CA ALA A 32 -5.74 -20.15 0.02
C ALA A 32 -5.43 -18.87 0.81
N PRO A 33 -4.15 -18.43 0.90
CA PRO A 33 -3.77 -17.32 1.75
C PRO A 33 -4.20 -15.97 1.16
N CYS A 34 -4.48 -14.99 2.06
CA CYS A 34 -4.49 -13.56 1.76
C CYS A 34 -3.32 -12.86 2.49
N ALA A 35 -2.96 -11.68 2.03
CA ALA A 35 -1.86 -10.91 2.57
C ALA A 35 -2.33 -9.51 3.03
N PHE A 36 -1.66 -8.99 4.05
CA PHE A 36 -1.85 -7.62 4.51
C PHE A 36 -0.48 -6.97 4.70
N LYS A 37 -0.34 -5.73 4.23
CA LYS A 37 0.86 -4.94 4.45
C LYS A 37 0.59 -3.85 5.48
N CYS A 38 1.39 -3.78 6.54
CA CYS A 38 1.33 -2.66 7.45
C CYS A 38 1.92 -1.41 6.80
N GLY A 39 1.23 -0.28 7.00
CA GLY A 39 1.69 1.01 6.47
C GLY A 39 1.26 1.32 5.03
N PRO A 40 1.66 2.49 4.51
CA PRO A 40 1.20 3.06 3.24
C PRO A 40 2.02 2.55 2.04
N ASP A 41 2.15 1.25 1.91
CA ASP A 41 2.96 0.59 0.87
C ASP A 41 2.07 0.13 -0.29
N TYR A 42 2.37 0.58 -1.50
CA TYR A 42 1.69 0.13 -2.72
C TYR A 42 2.35 -1.10 -3.36
N ILE A 43 3.65 -1.27 -3.12
CA ILE A 43 4.54 -2.15 -3.88
C ILE A 43 4.34 -3.60 -3.48
N ASP A 44 4.43 -3.87 -2.18
CA ASP A 44 4.29 -5.25 -1.69
C ASP A 44 2.89 -5.81 -1.98
N PRO A 45 1.77 -5.08 -1.78
CA PRO A 45 0.45 -5.54 -2.22
C PRO A 45 0.33 -5.78 -3.72
N MET A 46 0.91 -4.92 -4.56
CA MET A 46 0.95 -5.14 -6.02
C MET A 46 1.74 -6.38 -6.39
N PHE A 47 2.90 -6.59 -5.76
CA PHE A 47 3.73 -7.77 -5.97
C PHE A 47 2.98 -9.06 -5.57
N HIS A 48 2.32 -9.07 -4.43
CA HIS A 48 1.53 -10.22 -3.97
C HIS A 48 0.44 -10.57 -4.98
N ARG A 49 -0.28 -9.59 -5.51
CA ARG A 49 -1.32 -9.81 -6.52
C ARG A 49 -0.76 -10.26 -7.87
N ALA A 50 0.26 -9.56 -8.39
CA ALA A 50 0.77 -9.80 -9.73
C ALA A 50 1.61 -11.07 -9.83
N VAL A 51 2.47 -11.34 -8.85
CA VAL A 51 3.46 -12.43 -8.91
C VAL A 51 2.98 -13.68 -8.19
N LEU A 52 2.42 -13.53 -6.98
CA LEU A 52 1.96 -14.68 -6.18
C LEU A 52 0.50 -15.07 -6.49
N GLY A 53 -0.28 -14.18 -7.11
CA GLY A 53 -1.72 -14.38 -7.29
C GLY A 53 -2.42 -14.53 -5.94
N VAL A 54 -2.05 -13.69 -4.97
CA VAL A 54 -2.58 -13.63 -3.61
C VAL A 54 -3.24 -12.28 -3.41
N GLU A 55 -4.48 -12.25 -2.93
CA GLU A 55 -5.15 -11.01 -2.54
C GLU A 55 -4.36 -10.32 -1.43
N SER A 56 -4.20 -9.01 -1.55
CA SER A 56 -3.37 -8.26 -0.63
C SER A 56 -3.92 -6.86 -0.39
N HIS A 57 -3.93 -6.45 0.87
CA HIS A 57 -4.53 -5.24 1.40
C HIS A 57 -3.53 -4.45 2.25
N ASN A 58 -3.88 -3.19 2.59
CA ASN A 58 -3.10 -2.39 3.52
C ASN A 58 -3.81 -2.27 4.87
N LEU A 59 -3.02 -2.33 5.95
CA LEU A 59 -3.48 -2.07 7.31
C LEU A 59 -2.62 -0.96 7.91
N ASP A 60 -3.23 0.19 8.17
CA ASP A 60 -2.52 1.35 8.68
C ASP A 60 -3.35 2.09 9.73
N LEU A 61 -2.86 2.09 10.97
CA LEU A 61 -3.51 2.73 12.10
C LEU A 61 -3.23 4.24 12.21
N PHE A 62 -2.48 4.80 11.27
CA PHE A 62 -2.47 6.25 11.06
C PHE A 62 -3.65 6.71 10.20
N PHE A 63 -4.04 5.89 9.21
CA PHE A 63 -5.15 6.18 8.32
C PHE A 63 -6.51 5.77 8.89
N SER A 64 -6.54 4.68 9.63
CA SER A 64 -7.78 4.03 10.06
C SER A 64 -7.90 3.96 11.57
N SER A 65 -9.13 4.09 12.08
CA SER A 65 -9.42 3.74 13.46
C SER A 65 -9.20 2.24 13.71
N PRO A 66 -9.00 1.83 14.98
CA PRO A 66 -8.93 0.41 15.31
C PRO A 66 -10.15 -0.40 14.84
N GLU A 67 -11.34 0.17 14.88
CA GLU A 67 -12.58 -0.47 14.40
C GLU A 67 -12.54 -0.66 12.89
N THR A 68 -12.16 0.38 12.14
CA THR A 68 -12.01 0.31 10.67
C THR A 68 -10.96 -0.72 10.29
N ALA A 69 -9.80 -0.74 10.97
CA ALA A 69 -8.74 -1.70 10.69
C ALA A 69 -9.18 -3.15 10.94
N ARG A 70 -9.94 -3.42 12.05
CA ARG A 70 -10.52 -4.75 12.29
C ARG A 70 -11.51 -5.14 11.20
N GLY A 71 -12.31 -4.20 10.74
CA GLY A 71 -13.27 -4.44 9.67
C GLY A 71 -12.61 -4.75 8.33
N LEU A 72 -11.60 -3.99 7.94
CA LEU A 72 -10.81 -4.23 6.73
C LEU A 72 -10.11 -5.59 6.79
N TYR A 73 -9.51 -5.92 7.95
CA TYR A 73 -8.89 -7.21 8.15
C TYR A 73 -9.89 -8.36 8.04
N ALA A 74 -11.06 -8.26 8.69
CA ALA A 74 -12.08 -9.29 8.64
C ALA A 74 -12.65 -9.46 7.22
N SER A 75 -12.87 -8.37 6.49
CA SER A 75 -13.34 -8.40 5.11
C SER A 75 -12.32 -9.03 4.18
N GLY A 76 -11.05 -8.59 4.21
CA GLY A 76 -10.01 -9.12 3.35
C GLY A 76 -9.57 -10.55 3.70
N ALA A 77 -9.82 -11.02 4.94
CA ALA A 77 -9.55 -12.39 5.34
C ALA A 77 -10.72 -13.34 5.09
N ALA A 78 -11.89 -12.83 4.71
CA ALA A 78 -13.09 -13.64 4.50
C ALA A 78 -12.92 -14.64 3.35
N GLY A 79 -13.24 -15.91 3.60
CA GLY A 79 -13.11 -16.98 2.59
C GLY A 79 -11.69 -17.55 2.43
N HIS A 80 -10.69 -16.99 3.13
CA HIS A 80 -9.31 -17.47 3.12
C HIS A 80 -9.01 -18.43 4.27
N GLY A 81 -8.10 -19.37 4.05
CA GLY A 81 -7.64 -20.33 5.08
C GLY A 81 -6.45 -19.80 5.89
N ALA A 82 -5.73 -18.81 5.35
CA ALA A 82 -4.63 -18.15 6.02
C ALA A 82 -4.61 -16.65 5.75
N ALA A 83 -4.16 -15.84 6.73
CA ALA A 83 -3.92 -14.41 6.62
C ALA A 83 -2.52 -14.05 7.14
N VAL A 84 -1.69 -13.50 6.28
CA VAL A 84 -0.31 -13.11 6.59
C VAL A 84 -0.20 -11.61 6.57
N CYS A 85 0.06 -10.99 7.73
CA CYS A 85 0.35 -9.57 7.84
C CYS A 85 1.87 -9.35 7.78
N GLU A 86 2.35 -8.50 6.91
CA GLU A 86 3.76 -8.10 6.87
C GLU A 86 3.95 -6.73 7.52
N GLY A 87 4.73 -6.69 8.59
CA GLY A 87 5.08 -5.46 9.30
C GLY A 87 6.01 -4.56 8.47
N ALA A 88 5.89 -3.26 8.63
CA ALA A 88 6.83 -2.28 8.11
C ALA A 88 7.92 -1.98 9.15
N MET A 89 9.10 -1.54 8.70
CA MET A 89 10.21 -1.08 9.54
C MET A 89 10.58 -2.07 10.68
N GLY A 90 10.99 -1.58 11.83
CA GLY A 90 11.13 -2.35 13.06
C GLY A 90 9.80 -2.54 13.78
N PHE A 91 9.70 -3.56 14.63
CA PHE A 91 8.44 -3.99 15.23
C PHE A 91 7.70 -2.88 15.99
N TYR A 92 8.44 -2.03 16.69
CA TYR A 92 7.89 -0.91 17.46
C TYR A 92 8.04 0.45 16.77
N ASP A 93 8.65 0.49 15.58
CA ASP A 93 8.87 1.74 14.86
C ASP A 93 7.55 2.21 14.21
N GLY A 94 7.01 3.27 14.74
CA GLY A 94 5.79 3.90 14.24
C GLY A 94 6.02 5.36 13.87
N LEU A 95 5.03 6.17 14.11
CA LEU A 95 5.01 7.58 13.72
C LEU A 95 6.26 8.32 14.19
N SER A 96 6.97 8.95 13.25
CA SER A 96 8.22 9.70 13.47
C SER A 96 9.40 8.88 14.05
N GLY A 97 9.30 7.53 14.11
CA GLY A 97 10.34 6.67 14.66
C GLY A 97 10.53 6.77 16.19
N THR A 98 9.66 7.52 16.87
CA THR A 98 9.74 7.75 18.34
C THR A 98 8.48 7.33 19.07
N SER A 99 7.49 6.79 18.36
CA SER A 99 6.21 6.33 18.88
C SER A 99 5.88 4.95 18.35
N THR A 100 5.12 4.16 19.11
CA THR A 100 4.54 2.89 18.62
C THR A 100 3.23 3.09 17.83
N THR A 101 2.74 4.32 17.71
CA THR A 101 1.55 4.64 16.91
C THR A 101 1.80 4.30 15.44
N ALA A 102 0.88 3.57 14.83
CA ALA A 102 0.99 3.03 13.47
C ALA A 102 2.16 2.06 13.23
N SER A 103 2.75 1.49 14.29
CA SER A 103 3.76 0.43 14.18
C SER A 103 3.14 -0.94 13.88
N ALA A 104 3.96 -1.89 13.47
CA ALA A 104 3.55 -3.28 13.29
C ALA A 104 3.04 -3.89 14.62
N TRP A 105 3.61 -3.49 15.77
CA TRP A 105 3.11 -3.88 17.09
C TRP A 105 1.67 -3.40 17.32
N GLN A 106 1.37 -2.15 17.00
CA GLN A 106 0.01 -1.64 17.21
C GLN A 106 -1.02 -2.37 16.33
N VAL A 107 -0.64 -2.77 15.11
CA VAL A 107 -1.49 -3.61 14.25
C VAL A 107 -1.70 -4.97 14.89
N ALA A 108 -0.64 -5.65 15.38
CA ALA A 108 -0.75 -6.93 16.06
C ALA A 108 -1.63 -6.83 17.32
N ASP A 109 -1.47 -5.78 18.12
CA ASP A 109 -2.26 -5.54 19.33
C ASP A 109 -3.74 -5.26 19.01
N THR A 110 -3.99 -4.42 18.00
CA THR A 110 -5.35 -4.11 17.55
C THR A 110 -6.10 -5.34 17.05
N LEU A 111 -5.42 -6.23 16.33
CA LEU A 111 -6.01 -7.43 15.72
C LEU A 111 -5.85 -8.68 16.58
N ASN A 112 -5.13 -8.58 17.71
CA ASN A 112 -4.76 -9.71 18.57
C ASN A 112 -4.06 -10.85 17.80
N LEU A 113 -3.12 -10.50 16.91
CA LEU A 113 -2.42 -11.46 16.08
C LEU A 113 -1.14 -11.99 16.77
N PRO A 114 -0.86 -13.30 16.72
CA PRO A 114 0.45 -13.82 17.06
C PRO A 114 1.50 -13.26 16.11
N VAL A 115 2.65 -12.90 16.66
CA VAL A 115 3.76 -12.32 15.92
C VAL A 115 4.88 -13.33 15.77
N LEU A 116 5.28 -13.60 14.54
CA LEU A 116 6.50 -14.34 14.21
C LEU A 116 7.63 -13.33 13.96
N LEU A 117 8.63 -13.35 14.83
CA LEU A 117 9.75 -12.42 14.75
C LEU A 117 10.80 -12.95 13.79
N VAL A 118 10.99 -12.22 12.69
CA VAL A 118 12.01 -12.51 11.67
C VAL A 118 13.35 -11.94 12.13
N VAL A 119 14.32 -12.80 12.37
CA VAL A 119 15.66 -12.43 12.83
C VAL A 119 16.72 -12.89 11.83
N ARG A 120 17.60 -11.97 11.44
CA ARG A 120 18.75 -12.27 10.59
C ARG A 120 19.99 -12.36 11.43
N PRO A 121 20.59 -13.57 11.63
CA PRO A 121 21.73 -13.77 12.51
C PRO A 121 23.07 -13.33 11.86
N LYS A 122 23.15 -12.05 11.44
CA LYS A 122 24.35 -11.48 10.84
C LYS A 122 25.24 -10.86 11.91
N GLY A 123 26.38 -11.52 12.19
CA GLY A 123 27.38 -10.98 13.13
C GLY A 123 26.96 -11.02 14.61
N ALA A 124 25.90 -11.77 14.95
CA ALA A 124 25.44 -11.92 16.34
C ALA A 124 24.98 -13.36 16.62
N SER A 125 25.12 -13.81 17.85
CA SER A 125 24.65 -15.12 18.36
C SER A 125 23.88 -14.94 19.65
N LEU A 126 24.48 -15.09 20.82
CA LEU A 126 23.80 -14.89 22.11
C LEU A 126 23.20 -13.49 22.29
N THR A 127 23.79 -12.46 21.68
CA THR A 127 23.25 -11.09 21.66
C THR A 127 21.87 -11.03 21.04
N LEU A 128 21.52 -11.93 20.10
CA LEU A 128 20.18 -12.01 19.54
C LEU A 128 19.12 -12.33 20.60
N ALA A 129 19.45 -13.21 21.56
CA ALA A 129 18.55 -13.53 22.67
C ALA A 129 18.27 -12.30 23.54
N ALA A 130 19.31 -11.50 23.83
CA ALA A 130 19.14 -10.24 24.58
C ALA A 130 18.26 -9.24 23.81
N GLN A 131 18.44 -9.12 22.49
CA GLN A 131 17.61 -8.25 21.66
C GLN A 131 16.16 -8.72 21.66
N ILE A 132 15.90 -10.02 21.50
CA ILE A 132 14.56 -10.60 21.50
C ILE A 132 13.88 -10.41 22.85
N LYS A 133 14.58 -10.66 23.96
CA LYS A 133 14.08 -10.39 25.32
C LYS A 133 13.70 -8.92 25.51
N GLY A 134 14.51 -8.00 24.99
CA GLY A 134 14.17 -6.58 24.98
C GLY A 134 12.88 -6.29 24.26
N LEU A 135 12.67 -6.89 23.08
CA LEU A 135 11.40 -6.75 22.34
C LEU A 135 10.23 -7.37 23.09
N GLN A 136 10.39 -8.52 23.74
CA GLN A 136 9.32 -9.16 24.53
C GLN A 136 8.86 -8.31 25.71
N SER A 137 9.77 -7.60 26.37
CA SER A 137 9.48 -6.83 27.58
C SER A 137 9.14 -5.36 27.33
N PHE A 138 9.38 -4.85 26.13
CA PHE A 138 9.23 -3.42 25.83
C PHE A 138 7.76 -2.96 25.85
N ARG A 139 6.83 -3.82 25.45
CA ARG A 139 5.39 -3.59 25.55
C ARG A 139 4.68 -4.87 25.99
N THR A 140 3.57 -4.72 26.74
CA THR A 140 2.77 -5.83 27.25
C THR A 140 1.32 -5.64 26.82
N PRO A 141 0.72 -6.61 26.09
CA PRO A 141 1.36 -7.81 25.54
C PRO A 141 2.30 -7.48 24.37
N SER A 142 3.37 -8.27 24.19
CA SER A 142 4.24 -8.16 23.01
C SER A 142 3.70 -8.87 21.78
N HIS A 143 2.78 -9.82 21.98
CA HIS A 143 2.24 -10.73 20.97
C HIS A 143 3.28 -11.65 20.30
N LEU A 144 4.55 -11.62 20.69
CA LEU A 144 5.58 -12.50 20.14
C LEU A 144 5.28 -13.95 20.48
N ALA A 145 4.98 -14.75 19.46
CA ALA A 145 4.62 -16.15 19.57
C ALA A 145 5.73 -17.11 19.13
N GLY A 146 6.64 -16.66 18.26
CA GLY A 146 7.73 -17.49 17.76
C GLY A 146 8.79 -16.71 17.00
N ILE A 147 9.86 -17.40 16.65
CA ILE A 147 11.03 -16.86 15.95
C ILE A 147 11.19 -17.58 14.61
N LEU A 148 11.51 -16.84 13.55
CA LEU A 148 11.95 -17.33 12.26
C LEU A 148 13.32 -16.74 11.93
N LEU A 149 14.31 -17.60 11.64
CA LEU A 149 15.63 -17.13 11.23
C LEU A 149 15.67 -16.95 9.71
N ASN A 150 16.12 -15.80 9.25
CA ASN A 150 16.25 -15.51 7.81
C ASN A 150 17.73 -15.36 7.43
N ASP A 151 18.07 -15.76 6.19
CA ASP A 151 19.46 -15.78 5.68
C ASP A 151 20.39 -16.57 6.64
N CYS A 152 19.89 -17.71 7.13
CA CYS A 152 20.52 -18.52 8.14
C CYS A 152 20.94 -19.88 7.55
N LYS A 153 22.24 -20.20 7.60
CA LYS A 153 22.75 -21.50 7.15
C LYS A 153 22.34 -22.62 8.12
N PRO A 154 22.10 -23.87 7.63
CA PRO A 154 21.67 -24.99 8.47
C PRO A 154 22.53 -25.25 9.72
N GLY A 155 23.87 -25.16 9.57
CA GLY A 155 24.77 -25.33 10.69
C GLY A 155 24.63 -24.26 11.79
N LEU A 156 24.40 -23.01 11.36
CA LEU A 156 24.14 -21.90 12.26
C LEU A 156 22.76 -22.03 12.94
N TYR A 157 21.75 -22.46 12.20
CA TYR A 157 20.43 -22.76 12.73
C TYR A 157 20.48 -23.80 13.87
N LYS A 158 21.19 -24.92 13.65
CA LYS A 158 21.34 -25.99 14.66
C LYS A 158 21.96 -25.49 15.97
N MET A 159 22.82 -24.50 15.90
CA MET A 159 23.45 -23.87 17.06
C MET A 159 22.53 -22.84 17.72
N LEU A 160 21.89 -21.97 16.94
CA LEU A 160 21.14 -20.84 17.47
C LEU A 160 19.75 -21.21 17.97
N ALA A 161 19.03 -22.12 17.30
CA ALA A 161 17.64 -22.39 17.64
C ALA A 161 17.47 -22.86 19.09
N PRO A 162 18.18 -23.91 19.59
CA PRO A 162 18.01 -24.35 20.98
C PRO A 162 18.46 -23.29 21.99
N MET A 163 19.47 -22.50 21.68
CA MET A 163 19.92 -21.40 22.53
C MET A 163 18.88 -20.30 22.61
N LEU A 164 18.28 -19.89 21.48
CA LEU A 164 17.25 -18.87 21.47
C LEU A 164 15.99 -19.34 22.20
N GLU A 165 15.56 -20.60 21.99
CA GLU A 165 14.41 -21.16 22.73
C GLU A 165 14.68 -21.18 24.25
N ALA A 166 15.86 -21.62 24.69
CA ALA A 166 16.23 -21.66 26.11
C ALA A 166 16.28 -20.27 26.75
N GLU A 167 16.86 -19.30 26.06
CA GLU A 167 17.02 -17.94 26.57
C GLU A 167 15.73 -17.12 26.55
N THR A 168 14.94 -17.22 25.48
CA THR A 168 13.79 -16.34 25.28
C THR A 168 12.46 -16.98 25.68
N GLY A 169 12.39 -18.30 25.79
CA GLY A 169 11.15 -19.03 25.98
C GLY A 169 10.24 -19.06 24.73
N LEU A 170 10.68 -18.44 23.60
CA LEU A 170 9.93 -18.47 22.36
C LEU A 170 10.37 -19.64 21.48
N PRO A 171 9.43 -20.40 20.90
CA PRO A 171 9.77 -21.46 19.96
C PRO A 171 10.38 -20.89 18.67
N VAL A 172 11.43 -21.55 18.16
CA VAL A 172 11.99 -21.25 16.83
C VAL A 172 11.27 -22.13 15.81
N ALA A 173 10.44 -21.51 14.97
CA ALA A 173 9.58 -22.20 14.02
C ALA A 173 10.28 -22.57 12.70
N GLY A 174 11.58 -22.35 12.59
CA GLY A 174 12.37 -22.71 11.42
C GLY A 174 13.25 -21.58 10.90
N PHE A 175 13.76 -21.75 9.71
CA PHE A 175 14.62 -20.76 9.06
C PHE A 175 14.47 -20.76 7.55
N LEU A 176 14.87 -19.65 6.92
CA LEU A 176 15.08 -19.57 5.47
C LEU A 176 16.59 -19.49 5.21
N PRO A 177 17.17 -20.43 4.47
CA PRO A 177 18.58 -20.36 4.09
C PRO A 177 18.81 -19.24 3.08
N PRO A 178 20.08 -18.81 2.85
CA PRO A 178 20.41 -17.99 1.68
C PRO A 178 20.02 -18.70 0.39
N VAL A 179 19.25 -18.03 -0.47
CA VAL A 179 18.85 -18.50 -1.80
C VAL A 179 19.28 -17.45 -2.82
N PRO A 180 20.57 -17.42 -3.23
CA PRO A 180 21.09 -16.37 -4.12
C PRO A 180 20.34 -16.26 -5.44
N GLU A 181 19.90 -17.41 -6.00
CA GLU A 181 19.16 -17.51 -7.26
C GLU A 181 17.76 -16.87 -7.16
N ALA A 182 17.24 -16.76 -5.97
CA ALA A 182 15.95 -16.14 -5.68
C ALA A 182 16.07 -14.72 -5.11
N ALA A 183 17.24 -14.08 -5.25
CA ALA A 183 17.40 -12.70 -4.84
C ALA A 183 16.43 -11.80 -5.63
N ILE A 184 15.48 -11.22 -4.91
CA ILE A 184 14.58 -10.21 -5.44
C ILE A 184 15.30 -8.88 -5.21
N GLY A 185 15.78 -8.25 -6.29
CA GLY A 185 16.43 -6.94 -6.23
C GLY A 185 15.54 -5.87 -5.62
N SER A 186 16.11 -4.69 -5.36
CA SER A 186 15.30 -3.54 -4.94
C SER A 186 14.24 -3.31 -6.01
N ARG A 187 12.97 -3.43 -5.63
CA ARG A 187 11.86 -3.41 -6.57
C ARG A 187 11.73 -2.01 -7.12
N HIS A 188 12.15 -1.83 -8.38
CA HIS A 188 11.73 -0.69 -9.18
C HIS A 188 10.27 -0.96 -9.56
N LEU A 189 9.50 -0.20 -9.30
CA LEU A 189 8.16 0.20 -9.06
C LEU A 189 7.45 0.46 -10.39
N GLY A 190 6.62 -0.46 -10.85
CA GLY A 190 5.79 -0.36 -12.02
C GLY A 190 4.99 -1.65 -12.20
N LEU A 191 4.08 -1.67 -13.15
CA LEU A 191 3.46 -2.91 -13.59
C LEU A 191 4.55 -3.78 -14.24
N TYR A 192 4.71 -5.00 -13.74
CA TYR A 192 5.66 -5.95 -14.26
C TYR A 192 5.26 -6.42 -15.65
N THR A 193 6.20 -6.56 -16.57
CA THR A 193 5.98 -7.24 -17.85
C THR A 193 5.71 -8.74 -17.61
N ALA A 194 5.09 -9.41 -18.58
CA ALA A 194 4.85 -10.85 -18.47
C ALA A 194 6.15 -11.66 -18.29
N GLY A 195 7.26 -11.24 -18.90
CA GLY A 195 8.56 -11.87 -18.73
C GLY A 195 9.13 -11.67 -17.33
N GLU A 196 9.06 -10.47 -16.79
CA GLU A 196 9.46 -10.17 -15.41
C GLU A 196 8.63 -10.94 -14.39
N VAL A 197 7.31 -11.07 -14.60
CA VAL A 197 6.44 -11.88 -13.76
C VAL A 197 6.87 -13.35 -13.76
N ALA A 198 7.21 -13.93 -14.93
CA ALA A 198 7.65 -15.32 -15.03
C ALA A 198 8.98 -15.56 -14.29
N ASP A 199 9.98 -14.68 -14.43
CA ASP A 199 11.25 -14.75 -13.68
C ASP A 199 11.02 -14.65 -12.17
N LEU A 200 10.18 -13.71 -11.75
CA LEU A 200 9.83 -13.54 -10.34
C LEU A 200 9.08 -14.76 -9.78
N GLN A 201 8.18 -15.36 -10.55
CA GLN A 201 7.49 -16.60 -10.14
C GLN A 201 8.44 -17.77 -9.95
N GLN A 202 9.49 -17.91 -10.79
CA GLN A 202 10.52 -18.93 -10.59
C GLN A 202 11.31 -18.67 -9.30
N LYS A 203 11.69 -17.43 -9.01
CA LYS A 203 12.36 -17.05 -7.76
C LYS A 203 11.48 -17.33 -6.54
N ILE A 204 10.19 -17.03 -6.63
CA ILE A 204 9.23 -17.34 -5.55
C ILE A 204 9.08 -18.83 -5.35
N ALA A 205 9.08 -19.64 -6.41
CA ALA A 205 9.03 -21.11 -6.30
C ALA A 205 10.25 -21.65 -5.53
N LEU A 206 11.46 -21.13 -5.80
CA LEU A 206 12.67 -21.49 -5.04
C LEU A 206 12.56 -21.10 -3.57
N LEU A 207 12.05 -19.91 -3.27
CA LEU A 207 11.84 -19.47 -1.89
C LEU A 207 10.79 -20.34 -1.18
N ALA A 208 9.71 -20.70 -1.87
CA ALA A 208 8.66 -21.57 -1.32
C ALA A 208 9.20 -22.98 -1.03
N GLN A 209 10.03 -23.54 -1.93
CA GLN A 209 10.69 -24.81 -1.70
C GLN A 209 11.63 -24.74 -0.49
N ALA A 210 12.46 -23.70 -0.39
CA ALA A 210 13.35 -23.51 0.73
C ALA A 210 12.57 -23.37 2.07
N ALA A 211 11.41 -22.70 2.05
CA ALA A 211 10.52 -22.63 3.22
C ALA A 211 9.91 -24.01 3.53
N GLU A 212 9.47 -24.76 2.52
CA GLU A 212 8.90 -26.10 2.70
C GLU A 212 9.87 -27.06 3.40
N GLU A 213 11.14 -27.01 3.04
CA GLU A 213 12.20 -27.88 3.56
C GLU A 213 12.70 -27.48 4.96
N ASN A 214 12.61 -26.19 5.35
CA ASN A 214 13.30 -25.66 6.52
C ASN A 214 12.39 -25.02 7.57
N ILE A 215 11.10 -24.85 7.29
CA ILE A 215 10.12 -24.41 8.28
C ILE A 215 9.51 -25.62 8.98
N HIS A 216 9.42 -25.58 10.30
CA HIS A 216 8.72 -26.56 11.11
C HIS A 216 7.21 -26.29 11.06
N TRP A 217 6.56 -26.76 10.00
CA TRP A 217 5.18 -26.41 9.68
C TRP A 217 4.19 -26.71 10.79
N GLU A 218 4.27 -27.88 11.43
CA GLU A 218 3.38 -28.22 12.55
C GLU A 218 3.49 -27.20 13.68
N LYS A 219 4.73 -26.82 14.03
CA LYS A 219 5.00 -25.81 15.05
C LYS A 219 4.46 -24.45 14.63
N LEU A 220 4.77 -23.99 13.40
CA LEU A 220 4.29 -22.69 12.87
C LEU A 220 2.76 -22.63 12.85
N LEU A 221 2.12 -23.64 12.29
CA LEU A 221 0.66 -23.69 12.18
C LEU A 221 0.00 -23.67 13.57
N SER A 222 0.51 -24.46 14.52
CA SER A 222 0.02 -24.48 15.90
C SER A 222 0.15 -23.12 16.61
N LEU A 223 1.24 -22.37 16.36
CA LEU A 223 1.43 -21.03 16.93
C LEU A 223 0.49 -19.97 16.33
N CYS A 224 0.04 -20.20 15.11
CA CYS A 224 -0.70 -19.22 14.29
C CYS A 224 -2.18 -19.56 14.10
N GLU A 225 -2.64 -20.71 14.63
CA GLU A 225 -4.04 -21.09 14.50
C GLU A 225 -4.91 -20.29 15.46
N GLN A 226 -5.89 -19.60 14.90
CA GLN A 226 -6.85 -18.78 15.64
C GLN A 226 -8.26 -18.91 15.03
N PRO A 227 -9.33 -18.56 15.77
CA PRO A 227 -10.65 -18.40 15.19
C PRO A 227 -10.61 -17.40 14.03
N ALA A 228 -11.42 -17.65 12.99
CA ALA A 228 -11.55 -16.65 11.91
C ALA A 228 -11.98 -15.29 12.49
N PRO A 229 -11.49 -14.17 11.93
CA PRO A 229 -11.90 -12.86 12.41
C PRO A 229 -13.42 -12.75 12.35
N ALA A 230 -14.01 -12.23 13.42
CA ALA A 230 -15.44 -12.01 13.46
C ALA A 230 -15.80 -11.05 12.31
N ALA A 231 -16.80 -11.40 11.51
CA ALA A 231 -17.31 -10.54 10.48
C ALA A 231 -17.65 -9.20 11.13
N ALA A 232 -16.80 -8.19 10.91
CA ALA A 232 -17.12 -6.86 11.39
C ALA A 232 -18.36 -6.43 10.63
N GLN A 233 -19.36 -6.00 11.38
CA GLN A 233 -20.47 -5.27 10.78
C GLN A 233 -19.98 -3.88 10.36
N ILE A 234 -19.04 -3.83 9.40
CA ILE A 234 -18.97 -2.64 8.58
C ILE A 234 -20.27 -2.71 7.78
N LYS A 235 -21.27 -1.98 8.24
CA LYS A 235 -22.48 -1.73 7.46
C LYS A 235 -22.11 -0.86 6.25
N GLN A 236 -21.31 -1.40 5.35
CA GLN A 236 -21.27 -0.89 3.99
C GLN A 236 -22.47 -1.50 3.29
N GLU A 237 -23.61 -0.82 3.39
CA GLU A 237 -24.70 -1.08 2.46
C GLU A 237 -24.13 -0.81 1.07
N HIS A 238 -23.85 -1.87 0.32
CA HIS A 238 -23.45 -1.74 -1.09
C HIS A 238 -24.59 -1.05 -1.82
N LYS A 239 -24.38 0.22 -2.14
CA LYS A 239 -25.34 0.94 -2.99
C LYS A 239 -25.36 0.30 -4.37
N LYS A 240 -26.52 0.32 -5.01
CA LYS A 240 -26.61 -0.12 -6.40
C LYS A 240 -25.64 0.69 -7.24
N GLN A 241 -24.82 0.03 -8.05
CA GLN A 241 -23.94 0.70 -9.01
C GLN A 241 -24.75 1.62 -9.92
N CYS A 242 -24.41 2.90 -9.94
CA CYS A 242 -25.18 3.94 -10.64
C CYS A 242 -24.31 4.85 -11.49
N VAL A 243 -22.99 4.88 -11.28
CA VAL A 243 -22.10 5.77 -12.02
C VAL A 243 -20.75 5.10 -12.32
N LYS A 244 -20.26 5.29 -13.55
CA LYS A 244 -18.93 4.85 -13.97
C LYS A 244 -17.88 5.89 -13.56
N ILE A 245 -16.79 5.45 -12.97
CA ILE A 245 -15.62 6.27 -12.68
C ILE A 245 -14.44 5.72 -13.45
N ALA A 246 -13.88 6.53 -14.36
CA ALA A 246 -12.64 6.20 -15.04
C ALA A 246 -11.49 6.18 -14.05
N VAL A 247 -10.75 5.08 -13.95
CA VAL A 247 -9.62 4.91 -13.07
C VAL A 247 -8.37 4.63 -13.89
N ALA A 248 -7.39 5.54 -13.86
CA ALA A 248 -6.15 5.30 -14.57
C ALA A 248 -5.41 4.11 -13.97
N ARG A 249 -5.05 3.14 -14.82
CA ARG A 249 -4.39 1.90 -14.41
C ARG A 249 -3.51 1.36 -15.52
N ASP A 250 -2.24 1.69 -15.46
CA ASP A 250 -1.18 1.17 -16.31
C ASP A 250 0.18 1.29 -15.60
N GLU A 251 1.28 1.12 -16.33
CA GLU A 251 2.63 1.21 -15.78
C GLU A 251 3.00 2.60 -15.24
N ALA A 252 2.34 3.67 -15.72
CA ALA A 252 2.53 5.03 -15.23
C ALA A 252 1.65 5.35 -14.01
N PHE A 253 0.50 4.66 -13.86
CA PHE A 253 -0.50 4.92 -12.82
C PHE A 253 -0.91 3.62 -12.13
N CYS A 254 -0.19 3.25 -11.08
CA CYS A 254 -0.36 1.96 -10.41
C CYS A 254 -0.55 2.07 -8.88
N PHE A 255 -0.47 3.27 -8.29
CA PHE A 255 -0.56 3.47 -6.84
C PHE A 255 -1.97 3.81 -6.38
N ALA A 256 -2.87 2.83 -6.49
CA ALA A 256 -4.18 2.88 -5.86
C ALA A 256 -4.29 1.79 -4.79
N TYR A 257 -4.74 2.15 -3.59
CA TYR A 257 -5.08 1.15 -2.57
C TYR A 257 -6.28 0.32 -3.04
N ALA A 258 -6.25 -1.00 -2.78
CA ALA A 258 -7.41 -1.87 -3.05
C ALA A 258 -8.64 -1.35 -2.30
N GLU A 259 -8.45 -0.94 -1.06
CA GLU A 259 -9.48 -0.40 -0.17
C GLU A 259 -10.13 0.88 -0.72
N THR A 260 -9.39 1.70 -1.49
CA THR A 260 -9.95 2.87 -2.18
C THR A 260 -10.93 2.44 -3.28
N LEU A 261 -10.56 1.45 -4.09
CA LEU A 261 -11.44 0.95 -5.16
C LEU A 261 -12.65 0.22 -4.61
N GLU A 262 -12.47 -0.55 -3.53
CA GLU A 262 -13.56 -1.23 -2.82
C GLU A 262 -14.52 -0.22 -2.19
N ALA A 263 -14.01 0.85 -1.57
CA ALA A 263 -14.83 1.91 -1.00
C ALA A 263 -15.62 2.69 -2.06
N LEU A 264 -15.04 2.95 -3.24
CA LEU A 264 -15.76 3.53 -4.38
C LEU A 264 -16.88 2.59 -4.86
N THR A 265 -16.61 1.30 -4.96
CA THR A 265 -17.59 0.29 -5.37
C THR A 265 -18.74 0.21 -4.34
N ALA A 266 -18.41 0.20 -3.04
CA ALA A 266 -19.41 0.20 -1.98
C ALA A 266 -20.28 1.46 -1.97
N ALA A 267 -19.71 2.62 -2.33
CA ALA A 267 -20.44 3.88 -2.48
C ALA A 267 -21.36 3.93 -3.71
N GLY A 268 -21.28 2.93 -4.63
CA GLY A 268 -22.13 2.81 -5.81
C GLY A 268 -21.43 3.16 -7.13
N ALA A 269 -20.10 3.27 -7.15
CA ALA A 269 -19.34 3.44 -8.37
C ALA A 269 -19.07 2.10 -9.06
N GLU A 270 -18.96 2.14 -10.40
CA GLU A 270 -18.32 1.12 -11.23
C GLU A 270 -16.94 1.65 -11.65
N PRO A 271 -15.83 1.23 -11.02
CA PRO A 271 -14.50 1.61 -11.47
C PRO A 271 -14.18 1.02 -12.83
N VAL A 272 -13.97 1.88 -13.82
CA VAL A 272 -13.64 1.49 -15.21
C VAL A 272 -12.16 1.78 -15.45
N PRO A 273 -11.30 0.76 -15.54
CA PRO A 273 -9.87 0.98 -15.77
C PRO A 273 -9.63 1.50 -17.19
N PHE A 274 -8.67 2.41 -17.35
CA PHE A 274 -8.16 2.87 -18.64
C PHE A 274 -6.67 3.16 -18.55
N SER A 275 -5.99 3.18 -19.69
CA SER A 275 -4.55 3.43 -19.77
C SER A 275 -4.25 4.82 -20.36
N PRO A 276 -3.82 5.80 -19.58
CA PRO A 276 -3.31 7.06 -20.14
C PRO A 276 -2.17 6.89 -21.13
N VAL A 277 -1.37 5.83 -21.01
CA VAL A 277 -0.26 5.54 -21.94
C VAL A 277 -0.78 5.02 -23.29
N ARG A 278 -1.84 4.18 -23.31
CA ARG A 278 -2.22 3.41 -24.52
C ARG A 278 -3.58 3.76 -25.12
N ASP A 279 -4.55 4.11 -24.27
CA ASP A 279 -5.91 4.35 -24.77
C ASP A 279 -6.01 5.72 -25.44
N PRO A 280 -6.83 5.85 -26.51
CA PRO A 280 -6.92 7.10 -27.24
C PRO A 280 -7.76 8.19 -26.54
N ALA A 281 -8.63 7.80 -25.59
CA ALA A 281 -9.52 8.73 -24.89
C ALA A 281 -10.04 8.10 -23.59
N LEU A 282 -10.67 8.91 -22.74
CA LEU A 282 -11.41 8.44 -21.57
C LEU A 282 -12.54 7.48 -21.99
N PRO A 283 -12.86 6.46 -21.16
CA PRO A 283 -14.00 5.57 -21.40
C PRO A 283 -15.31 6.36 -21.55
N GLU A 284 -16.19 5.87 -22.39
CA GLU A 284 -17.48 6.52 -22.63
C GLU A 284 -18.42 6.40 -21.42
N GLY A 285 -19.24 7.44 -21.21
CA GLY A 285 -20.29 7.43 -20.21
C GLY A 285 -19.80 7.54 -18.77
N VAL A 286 -18.54 7.95 -18.53
CA VAL A 286 -18.02 8.14 -17.17
C VAL A 286 -18.56 9.43 -16.55
N GLY A 287 -18.88 9.35 -15.27
CA GLY A 287 -19.30 10.48 -14.44
C GLY A 287 -18.18 11.08 -13.57
N GLY A 288 -17.04 10.39 -13.46
CA GLY A 288 -15.88 10.85 -12.68
C GLY A 288 -14.56 10.31 -13.22
N LEU A 289 -13.46 10.95 -12.81
CA LEU A 289 -12.09 10.58 -13.19
C LEU A 289 -11.21 10.48 -11.94
N TYR A 290 -10.55 9.33 -11.75
CA TYR A 290 -9.54 9.13 -10.73
C TYR A 290 -8.19 8.80 -11.38
N LEU A 291 -7.21 9.67 -11.13
CA LEU A 291 -5.82 9.55 -11.55
C LEU A 291 -4.97 9.28 -10.30
N PRO A 292 -4.68 8.02 -9.96
CA PRO A 292 -3.87 7.70 -8.80
C PRO A 292 -2.39 8.07 -9.00
N GLY A 293 -1.57 7.81 -7.98
CA GLY A 293 -0.11 7.91 -8.09
C GLY A 293 0.50 6.84 -8.99
N GLY A 294 1.80 6.94 -9.16
CA GLY A 294 2.61 6.03 -9.98
C GLY A 294 3.93 6.67 -10.36
N TYR A 295 4.44 6.32 -11.53
CA TYR A 295 5.71 6.78 -12.09
C TYR A 295 5.53 7.42 -13.48
N PRO A 296 4.76 8.50 -13.61
CA PRO A 296 4.58 9.14 -14.91
C PRO A 296 5.90 9.66 -15.49
N GLU A 297 6.90 9.98 -14.66
CA GLU A 297 8.23 10.41 -15.08
C GLU A 297 9.02 9.33 -15.82
N LEU A 298 8.78 8.05 -15.55
CA LEU A 298 9.40 6.94 -16.28
C LEU A 298 8.72 6.68 -17.63
N HIS A 299 7.54 7.24 -17.84
CA HIS A 299 6.71 7.07 -19.03
C HIS A 299 6.35 8.42 -19.67
N ALA A 300 7.10 9.48 -19.32
CA ALA A 300 6.75 10.85 -19.70
C ALA A 300 6.68 11.06 -21.21
N GLN A 301 7.58 10.45 -21.99
CA GLN A 301 7.53 10.49 -23.44
C GLN A 301 6.26 9.85 -23.97
N ALA A 302 5.93 8.63 -23.59
CA ALA A 302 4.76 7.91 -24.06
C ALA A 302 3.44 8.65 -23.70
N LEU A 303 3.36 9.18 -22.47
CA LEU A 303 2.24 10.02 -22.04
C LEU A 303 2.13 11.30 -22.87
N SER A 304 3.25 11.91 -23.22
CA SER A 304 3.31 13.12 -24.06
C SER A 304 2.88 12.84 -25.49
N GLU A 305 3.31 11.74 -26.08
CA GLU A 305 2.96 11.34 -27.45
C GLU A 305 1.48 10.99 -27.59
N ASN A 306 0.81 10.53 -26.53
CA ASN A 306 -0.63 10.27 -26.52
C ASN A 306 -1.45 11.58 -26.42
N THR A 307 -1.35 12.40 -27.47
CA THR A 307 -1.98 13.72 -27.54
C THR A 307 -3.52 13.62 -27.45
N SER A 308 -4.14 12.58 -28.01
CA SER A 308 -5.58 12.39 -27.99
C SER A 308 -6.11 12.17 -26.57
N MET A 309 -5.45 11.33 -25.76
CA MET A 309 -5.80 11.14 -24.35
C MET A 309 -5.62 12.42 -23.52
N ARG A 310 -4.50 13.13 -23.71
CA ARG A 310 -4.27 14.41 -23.02
C ARG A 310 -5.36 15.45 -23.32
N GLN A 311 -5.81 15.53 -24.60
CA GLN A 311 -6.90 16.41 -25.00
C GLN A 311 -8.25 15.94 -24.42
N SER A 312 -8.52 14.62 -24.40
CA SER A 312 -9.71 14.04 -23.82
C SER A 312 -9.84 14.40 -22.32
N ILE A 313 -8.76 14.21 -21.56
CA ILE A 313 -8.73 14.56 -20.13
C ILE A 313 -8.92 16.07 -19.93
N ARG A 314 -8.16 16.91 -20.66
CA ARG A 314 -8.27 18.37 -20.56
C ARG A 314 -9.69 18.85 -20.86
N GLY A 315 -10.30 18.34 -21.93
CA GLY A 315 -11.65 18.70 -22.32
C GLY A 315 -12.69 18.26 -21.29
N ALA A 316 -12.56 17.06 -20.74
CA ALA A 316 -13.47 16.52 -19.74
C ALA A 316 -13.39 17.32 -18.41
N VAL A 317 -12.19 17.64 -17.94
CA VAL A 317 -12.00 18.45 -16.73
C VAL A 317 -12.53 19.88 -16.95
N ALA A 318 -12.25 20.49 -18.08
CA ALA A 318 -12.79 21.81 -18.43
C ALA A 318 -14.33 21.82 -18.53
N ALA A 319 -14.95 20.69 -18.89
CA ALA A 319 -16.39 20.49 -18.88
C ALA A 319 -16.98 20.18 -17.48
N GLY A 320 -16.16 20.24 -16.43
CA GLY A 320 -16.59 20.04 -15.03
C GLY A 320 -16.70 18.57 -14.63
N LEU A 321 -16.07 17.63 -15.32
CA LEU A 321 -16.02 16.23 -14.89
C LEU A 321 -15.39 16.14 -13.48
N PRO A 322 -16.09 15.63 -12.47
CA PRO A 322 -15.51 15.39 -11.16
C PRO A 322 -14.21 14.61 -11.25
N THR A 323 -13.10 15.21 -10.78
CA THR A 323 -11.76 14.68 -10.99
C THR A 323 -10.97 14.68 -9.70
N VAL A 324 -10.34 13.55 -9.41
CA VAL A 324 -9.37 13.38 -8.32
C VAL A 324 -8.05 12.92 -8.91
N ALA A 325 -6.95 13.62 -8.54
CA ALA A 325 -5.60 13.27 -9.01
C ALA A 325 -4.59 13.34 -7.85
N GLU A 326 -3.89 12.24 -7.63
CA GLU A 326 -2.93 12.10 -6.53
C GLU A 326 -1.51 11.89 -7.09
N CYS A 327 -0.51 12.57 -6.52
CA CYS A 327 0.92 12.38 -6.76
C CYS A 327 1.27 12.32 -8.26
N GLY A 328 1.51 11.13 -8.84
CA GLY A 328 1.77 10.95 -10.27
C GLY A 328 0.63 11.46 -11.15
N GLY A 329 -0.62 11.21 -10.75
CA GLY A 329 -1.81 11.75 -11.43
C GLY A 329 -1.86 13.28 -11.39
N PHE A 330 -1.45 13.88 -10.28
CA PHE A 330 -1.32 15.34 -10.15
C PHE A 330 -0.25 15.89 -11.10
N LEU A 331 0.93 15.27 -11.18
CA LEU A 331 2.00 15.66 -12.10
C LEU A 331 1.55 15.58 -13.56
N TYR A 332 0.81 14.54 -13.93
CA TYR A 332 0.28 14.37 -15.29
C TYR A 332 -0.73 15.46 -15.69
N LEU A 333 -1.44 16.03 -14.73
CA LEU A 333 -2.34 17.17 -15.01
C LEU A 333 -1.59 18.51 -15.20
N GLY A 334 -0.30 18.59 -14.89
CA GLY A 334 0.54 19.77 -15.09
C GLY A 334 0.76 20.12 -16.57
N GLN A 335 1.56 21.17 -16.81
CA GLN A 335 1.92 21.62 -18.19
C GLN A 335 2.97 20.71 -18.80
N THR A 336 4.03 20.40 -18.04
CA THR A 336 5.15 19.56 -18.46
C THR A 336 5.63 18.69 -17.30
N LEU A 337 6.34 17.61 -17.62
CA LEU A 337 7.00 16.73 -16.67
C LEU A 337 8.44 16.46 -17.14
N GLU A 338 9.41 16.69 -16.26
CA GLU A 338 10.79 16.29 -16.45
C GLU A 338 10.91 14.78 -16.19
N ASP A 339 11.52 14.04 -17.12
CA ASP A 339 11.81 12.62 -16.96
C ASP A 339 13.07 12.33 -16.12
N ALA A 340 13.44 11.07 -15.98
CA ALA A 340 14.61 10.65 -15.22
C ALA A 340 15.94 11.09 -15.86
N GLU A 341 15.97 11.31 -17.17
CA GLU A 341 17.12 11.72 -17.99
C GLU A 341 17.22 13.26 -18.17
N GLY A 342 16.22 14.03 -17.69
CA GLY A 342 16.16 15.49 -17.80
C GLY A 342 15.43 15.99 -19.05
N GLY A 343 14.77 15.11 -19.80
CA GLY A 343 13.86 15.47 -20.89
C GLY A 343 12.58 16.13 -20.35
N ILE A 344 12.10 17.18 -21.00
CA ILE A 344 10.89 17.90 -20.59
C ILE A 344 9.76 17.57 -21.58
N TRP A 345 8.69 16.96 -21.07
CA TRP A 345 7.60 16.41 -21.87
C TRP A 345 6.27 17.11 -21.57
N PRO A 346 5.51 17.55 -22.60
CA PRO A 346 4.15 18.08 -22.41
C PRO A 346 3.21 17.09 -21.75
N MET A 347 2.44 17.53 -20.76
CA MET A 347 1.44 16.74 -20.06
C MET A 347 0.00 17.21 -20.39
N ALA A 348 -1.01 16.84 -19.60
CA ALA A 348 -2.40 17.17 -19.89
C ALA A 348 -2.69 18.69 -19.89
N GLY A 349 -1.92 19.50 -19.17
CA GLY A 349 -2.02 20.96 -19.19
C GLY A 349 -3.33 21.50 -18.61
N VAL A 350 -3.85 20.80 -17.62
CA VAL A 350 -5.03 21.23 -16.83
C VAL A 350 -4.61 22.23 -15.75
N LEU A 351 -3.45 21.98 -15.12
CA LEU A 351 -2.90 22.77 -14.03
C LEU A 351 -1.68 23.59 -14.51
N PRO A 352 -1.36 24.71 -13.86
CA PRO A 352 -0.27 25.61 -14.30
C PRO A 352 1.13 25.05 -14.00
N GLY A 353 1.28 24.07 -13.09
CA GLY A 353 2.58 23.61 -12.62
C GLY A 353 3.37 22.78 -13.64
N GLN A 354 4.68 22.73 -13.42
CA GLN A 354 5.63 21.86 -14.13
C GLN A 354 6.20 20.85 -13.15
N GLY A 355 6.17 19.56 -13.50
CA GLY A 355 6.83 18.52 -12.74
C GLY A 355 8.34 18.57 -12.94
N VAL A 356 9.10 18.69 -11.86
CA VAL A 356 10.56 18.86 -11.87
C VAL A 356 11.24 17.82 -10.98
N LYS A 357 12.37 17.28 -11.43
CA LYS A 357 13.18 16.31 -10.67
C LYS A 357 13.94 17.02 -9.56
N VAL A 358 13.79 16.58 -8.31
CA VAL A 358 14.47 17.21 -7.15
C VAL A 358 15.67 16.38 -6.68
N GLY A 359 15.76 15.11 -7.06
CA GLY A 359 16.87 14.23 -6.70
C GLY A 359 16.93 13.81 -5.22
N ARG A 360 15.92 14.16 -4.43
CA ARG A 360 15.74 13.74 -3.03
C ARG A 360 14.26 13.58 -2.71
N LEU A 361 13.95 12.86 -1.63
CA LEU A 361 12.58 12.78 -1.13
C LEU A 361 12.08 14.15 -0.67
N VAL A 362 10.91 14.52 -1.15
CA VAL A 362 10.24 15.80 -0.83
C VAL A 362 9.03 15.47 0.06
N ARG A 363 8.93 16.17 1.20
CA ARG A 363 7.76 16.04 2.14
C ARG A 363 7.42 14.61 2.56
N PHE A 364 8.37 13.69 2.51
CA PHE A 364 8.20 12.26 2.76
C PHE A 364 7.54 11.94 4.10
N GLY A 365 6.57 11.00 4.09
CA GLY A 365 5.95 10.35 5.25
C GLY A 365 4.54 10.86 5.56
N TYR A 366 4.04 10.49 6.72
CA TYR A 366 2.71 10.85 7.18
C TYR A 366 2.53 12.33 7.44
N ALA A 367 1.34 12.83 7.12
CA ALA A 367 0.90 14.19 7.42
C ALA A 367 -0.61 14.21 7.65
N THR A 368 -1.11 15.26 8.31
CA THR A 368 -2.54 15.56 8.40
C THR A 368 -2.86 16.67 7.42
N LEU A 369 -3.78 16.42 6.52
CA LEU A 369 -4.27 17.36 5.53
C LEU A 369 -5.50 18.08 6.09
N THR A 370 -5.49 19.41 6.12
CA THR A 370 -6.62 20.24 6.58
C THR A 370 -7.17 21.06 5.42
N ALA A 371 -8.46 20.95 5.17
CA ALA A 371 -9.16 21.70 4.13
C ALA A 371 -9.40 23.14 4.55
N ARG A 372 -9.12 24.10 3.65
CA ARG A 372 -9.35 25.54 3.91
C ARG A 372 -10.75 26.00 3.53
N ALA A 373 -11.41 25.29 2.61
CA ALA A 373 -12.73 25.60 2.11
C ALA A 373 -13.46 24.32 1.68
N ASP A 374 -14.76 24.42 1.47
CA ASP A 374 -15.56 23.36 0.88
C ASP A 374 -15.12 23.09 -0.57
N SER A 375 -15.11 21.83 -0.95
CA SER A 375 -14.72 21.38 -2.28
C SER A 375 -15.36 20.03 -2.64
N LEU A 376 -14.98 19.44 -3.77
CA LEU A 376 -15.42 18.11 -4.21
C LEU A 376 -15.36 17.09 -3.06
N LEU A 377 -14.19 16.95 -2.44
CA LEU A 377 -13.94 15.92 -1.43
C LEU A 377 -14.07 16.42 0.01
N PHE A 378 -13.78 17.68 0.28
CA PHE A 378 -13.54 18.19 1.62
C PHE A 378 -14.56 19.24 2.03
N ARG A 379 -14.75 19.39 3.36
CA ARG A 379 -15.44 20.53 3.97
C ARG A 379 -14.44 21.36 4.77
N ALA A 380 -14.67 22.65 4.85
CA ALA A 380 -13.78 23.56 5.56
C ALA A 380 -13.48 23.10 6.99
N GLY A 381 -12.20 23.03 7.33
CA GLY A 381 -11.71 22.58 8.64
C GLY A 381 -11.63 21.07 8.84
N GLU A 382 -12.14 20.26 7.91
CA GLU A 382 -11.96 18.80 8.00
C GLU A 382 -10.48 18.40 7.87
N GLN A 383 -10.12 17.33 8.57
CA GLN A 383 -8.78 16.78 8.60
C GLN A 383 -8.77 15.33 8.15
N PHE A 384 -7.77 15.00 7.31
CA PHE A 384 -7.57 13.65 6.80
C PHE A 384 -6.11 13.24 6.97
N PRO A 385 -5.83 12.02 7.44
CA PRO A 385 -4.50 11.46 7.42
C PRO A 385 -4.10 11.13 5.98
N VAL A 386 -2.86 11.48 5.62
CA VAL A 386 -2.31 11.29 4.27
C VAL A 386 -0.86 10.86 4.34
N HIS A 387 -0.34 10.39 3.21
CA HIS A 387 1.07 10.06 3.04
C HIS A 387 1.61 10.74 1.79
N GLU A 388 2.84 11.24 1.84
CA GLU A 388 3.58 11.71 0.66
C GLU A 388 4.88 10.92 0.50
N PHE A 389 5.14 10.48 -0.73
CA PHE A 389 6.39 9.80 -1.13
C PHE A 389 6.70 10.12 -2.59
N HIS A 390 7.56 11.10 -2.84
CA HIS A 390 7.93 11.48 -4.21
C HIS A 390 9.32 12.10 -4.29
N HIS A 391 9.99 11.88 -5.42
CA HIS A 391 11.30 12.44 -5.77
C HIS A 391 11.19 13.60 -6.76
N TRP A 392 10.03 13.79 -7.36
CA TRP A 392 9.66 14.96 -8.18
C TRP A 392 8.86 15.94 -7.35
N ASP A 393 8.94 17.20 -7.71
CA ASP A 393 8.08 18.23 -7.15
C ASP A 393 7.36 18.97 -8.29
N SER A 394 6.45 19.87 -7.98
CA SER A 394 5.82 20.76 -8.93
C SER A 394 6.24 22.19 -8.64
N THR A 395 6.40 23.01 -9.70
CA THR A 395 6.62 24.45 -9.54
C THR A 395 5.40 25.14 -8.91
N GLU A 396 4.21 24.51 -9.01
CA GLU A 396 2.95 24.99 -8.44
C GLU A 396 2.26 23.84 -7.70
N ASN A 397 2.19 23.94 -6.38
CA ASN A 397 1.63 22.88 -5.52
C ASN A 397 0.20 23.17 -5.04
N GLY A 398 -0.38 24.34 -5.43
CA GLY A 398 -1.69 24.74 -4.96
C GLY A 398 -1.70 25.22 -3.50
N THR A 399 -2.84 25.75 -3.07
CA THR A 399 -3.02 26.33 -1.73
C THR A 399 -4.36 26.02 -1.08
N ALA A 400 -5.14 25.12 -1.67
CA ALA A 400 -6.49 24.82 -1.18
C ALA A 400 -6.50 24.11 0.18
N LEU A 401 -5.40 23.44 0.53
CA LEU A 401 -5.24 22.67 1.75
C LEU A 401 -3.93 23.03 2.46
N THR A 402 -3.84 22.64 3.72
CA THR A 402 -2.61 22.70 4.52
C THR A 402 -2.27 21.30 4.99
N ALA A 403 -1.07 20.82 4.69
CA ALA A 403 -0.53 19.58 5.25
C ALA A 403 0.36 19.89 6.45
N ALA A 404 0.26 19.09 7.52
CA ALA A 404 1.02 19.23 8.74
C ALA A 404 1.59 17.89 9.21
N LYS A 405 2.87 17.86 9.56
CA LYS A 405 3.52 16.71 10.19
C LYS A 405 3.43 16.78 11.72
N ALA A 406 3.58 15.63 12.37
CA ALA A 406 3.60 15.53 13.84
C ALA A 406 4.70 16.40 14.49
N ASN A 407 5.79 16.70 13.79
CA ASN A 407 6.88 17.58 14.26
C ASN A 407 6.60 19.09 14.07
N GLY A 408 5.38 19.46 13.66
CA GLY A 408 4.97 20.84 13.47
C GLY A 408 5.30 21.47 12.11
N ARG A 409 6.05 20.78 11.22
CA ARG A 409 6.29 21.27 9.85
C ARG A 409 4.98 21.31 9.07
N GLN A 410 4.69 22.45 8.45
CA GLN A 410 3.48 22.67 7.65
C GLN A 410 3.81 23.23 6.27
N TRP A 411 2.94 22.96 5.29
CA TRP A 411 3.01 23.55 3.94
C TRP A 411 1.61 23.64 3.33
N ALA A 412 1.40 24.63 2.48
CA ALA A 412 0.23 24.72 1.64
C ALA A 412 0.35 23.75 0.46
N CYS A 413 -0.74 23.12 0.07
CA CYS A 413 -0.77 22.16 -1.02
C CYS A 413 -2.17 21.98 -1.60
N GLY A 414 -2.22 21.31 -2.75
CA GLY A 414 -3.44 20.89 -3.43
C GLY A 414 -4.19 22.01 -4.12
N PHE A 415 -4.77 21.66 -5.24
CA PHE A 415 -5.79 22.40 -5.96
C PHE A 415 -7.13 21.74 -5.67
N ALA A 416 -8.13 22.49 -5.26
CA ALA A 416 -9.46 21.95 -4.99
C ALA A 416 -10.55 22.99 -5.28
N ASN A 417 -11.66 22.53 -5.86
CA ASN A 417 -12.89 23.27 -6.04
C ASN A 417 -14.09 22.30 -6.00
N GLU A 418 -15.27 22.73 -6.40
CA GLU A 418 -16.50 21.93 -6.38
C GLU A 418 -16.46 20.66 -7.26
N HIS A 419 -15.57 20.60 -8.28
CA HIS A 419 -15.45 19.50 -9.22
C HIS A 419 -14.07 18.83 -9.22
N PHE A 420 -13.14 19.29 -8.40
CA PHE A 420 -11.74 18.96 -8.59
C PHE A 420 -10.96 18.82 -7.29
N TYR A 421 -10.09 17.82 -7.21
CA TYR A 421 -8.97 17.75 -6.27
C TYR A 421 -7.73 17.22 -6.98
N ALA A 422 -6.58 17.89 -6.81
CA ALA A 422 -5.29 17.38 -7.25
C ALA A 422 -4.17 17.84 -6.31
N GLY A 423 -3.24 16.94 -5.98
CA GLY A 423 -2.09 17.22 -5.12
C GLY A 423 -1.18 16.01 -4.93
N PHE A 424 -0.05 16.22 -4.25
CA PHE A 424 0.87 15.12 -3.90
C PHE A 424 0.35 14.19 -2.82
N PRO A 425 -0.42 14.66 -1.79
CA PRO A 425 -0.89 13.77 -0.75
C PRO A 425 -1.74 12.63 -1.30
N HIS A 426 -1.37 11.40 -0.91
CA HIS A 426 -2.19 10.21 -1.14
C HIS A 426 -3.24 10.09 -0.06
N LEU A 427 -4.50 10.00 -0.46
CA LEU A 427 -5.65 9.83 0.41
C LEU A 427 -5.91 8.33 0.63
N TYR A 428 -6.26 7.97 1.86
CA TYR A 428 -6.79 6.65 2.18
C TYR A 428 -8.30 6.76 2.37
N TRP A 429 -9.07 6.16 1.48
CA TRP A 429 -10.51 6.44 1.34
C TRP A 429 -11.39 5.57 2.23
N ALA A 430 -10.92 4.37 2.61
CA ALA A 430 -11.71 3.44 3.41
C ALA A 430 -12.05 4.02 4.80
N GLY A 431 -13.32 3.92 5.18
CA GLY A 431 -13.81 4.45 6.45
C GLY A 431 -13.93 5.97 6.51
N THR A 432 -13.85 6.67 5.37
CA THR A 432 -14.00 8.12 5.26
C THR A 432 -15.25 8.49 4.42
N PRO A 433 -15.70 9.75 4.46
CA PRO A 433 -16.81 10.20 3.60
C PRO A 433 -16.40 10.49 2.15
N LEU A 434 -15.12 10.34 1.78
CA LEU A 434 -14.60 10.73 0.46
C LEU A 434 -15.23 9.94 -0.69
N PRO A 435 -15.42 8.60 -0.60
CA PRO A 435 -16.07 7.82 -1.67
C PRO A 435 -17.48 8.30 -1.95
N ASP A 436 -18.29 8.49 -0.91
CA ASP A 436 -19.68 8.94 -1.06
C ASP A 436 -19.79 10.32 -1.72
N ARG A 437 -18.91 11.25 -1.33
CA ARG A 437 -18.87 12.61 -1.90
C ARG A 437 -18.49 12.59 -3.37
N PHE A 438 -17.48 11.83 -3.73
CA PHE A 438 -17.01 11.72 -5.11
C PHE A 438 -18.05 11.04 -6.00
N VAL A 439 -18.65 9.95 -5.52
CA VAL A 439 -19.71 9.23 -6.25
C VAL A 439 -20.94 10.12 -6.44
N ALA A 440 -21.40 10.82 -5.40
CA ALA A 440 -22.54 11.73 -5.53
C ALA A 440 -22.30 12.88 -6.52
N ALA A 441 -21.08 13.42 -6.57
CA ALA A 441 -20.72 14.43 -7.56
C ALA A 441 -20.70 13.84 -8.98
N ALA A 442 -20.16 12.61 -9.15
CA ALA A 442 -20.12 11.90 -10.42
C ALA A 442 -21.54 11.59 -10.95
N GLU A 443 -22.44 11.13 -10.08
CA GLU A 443 -23.87 10.93 -10.42
C GLU A 443 -24.53 12.23 -10.87
N SER A 444 -24.33 13.32 -10.12
CA SER A 444 -24.88 14.62 -10.47
C SER A 444 -24.40 15.13 -11.82
N TYR A 445 -23.11 14.92 -12.14
CA TYR A 445 -22.54 15.27 -13.43
C TYR A 445 -23.16 14.46 -14.57
N GLN A 446 -23.28 13.14 -14.40
CA GLN A 446 -23.86 12.25 -15.40
C GLN A 446 -25.32 12.58 -15.68
N ASN A 447 -26.13 12.82 -14.64
CA ASN A 447 -27.54 13.17 -14.77
C ASN A 447 -27.76 14.49 -15.53
N LYS A 448 -26.90 15.49 -15.30
CA LYS A 448 -26.97 16.77 -16.05
C LYS A 448 -26.70 16.58 -17.53
N ARG A 449 -25.79 15.66 -17.93
CA ARG A 449 -25.47 15.37 -19.33
C ARG A 449 -26.50 14.49 -20.02
N GLY A 450 -27.19 13.61 -19.28
CA GLY A 450 -28.26 12.78 -19.81
C GLY A 450 -29.58 13.55 -20.04
N SER A 451 -29.67 14.79 -19.54
CA SER A 451 -30.83 15.69 -19.67
C SER A 451 -30.68 16.74 -20.79
N LEU A 452 -29.50 16.76 -21.44
CA LEU A 452 -29.20 17.60 -22.61
C LEU A 452 -29.21 16.75 -23.89
#